data_2bcd96f271b4a6f9b8f5f532c4a69c83
#
_entry.id   2bcd96f271b4a6f9b8f5f532c4a69c83
#
_cell.length_a   1.000
_cell.length_b   1.000
_cell.length_c   1.000
_cell.angle_alpha   90.00
_cell.angle_beta   90.00
_cell.angle_gamma   90.00
#
_symmetry.space_group_name_H-M   'P 1'
#
loop_
_entity.id
_entity.type
_entity.pdbx_description
1 polymer ?
#
loop_
_entity_poly.entity_id
_entity_poly.type
_entity_poly.pdbx_seq_one_letter_code
_entity_poly.pdbx_strand_id
1 'polypeptide(L)'
;MIIIIEGNDGTGKTTLANDLAKSLTGYKVIHRTHLTDTPKSGLVNIYRDLMLKNTKVIFDRAWYSEMAYGPVFRGESCISIEEMQSLEELLHTLGGFVVYCHSENAYERACERGEDYVQNYDQWMRVNMNYNEIFKNTEHKAVILEYGF
;
A
#
# COMPACT_ATOMS: atom_id res chain seq x y z
N MET A 1 17.05 1.38 -4.33
CA MET A 1 15.73 1.87 -4.78
C MET A 1 14.64 1.25 -3.92
N ILE A 2 13.63 2.01 -3.61
CA ILE A 2 12.48 1.56 -2.80
C ILE A 2 11.28 1.38 -3.72
N ILE A 3 10.63 0.23 -3.62
CA ILE A 3 9.42 -0.08 -4.39
C ILE A 3 8.28 -0.29 -3.40
N ILE A 4 7.18 0.43 -3.57
CA ILE A 4 5.97 0.27 -2.76
C ILE A 4 4.92 -0.40 -3.63
N ILE A 5 4.36 -1.51 -3.13
CA ILE A 5 3.28 -2.23 -3.81
C ILE A 5 2.02 -2.11 -2.98
N GLU A 6 1.00 -1.56 -3.58
CA GLU A 6 -0.27 -1.26 -2.93
C GLU A 6 -1.46 -1.77 -3.75
N GLY A 7 -2.57 -1.95 -3.09
CA GLY A 7 -3.82 -2.39 -3.68
C GLY A 7 -4.68 -3.13 -2.67
N ASN A 8 -5.93 -3.33 -3.05
CA ASN A 8 -6.91 -4.04 -2.22
C ASN A 8 -6.53 -5.52 -2.07
N ASP A 9 -7.19 -6.22 -1.15
CA ASP A 9 -7.00 -7.66 -1.00
C ASP A 9 -7.40 -8.40 -2.28
N GLY A 10 -6.66 -9.44 -2.63
CA GLY A 10 -6.89 -10.23 -3.83
C GLY A 10 -6.28 -9.68 -5.11
N THR A 11 -5.52 -8.58 -5.06
CA THR A 11 -4.92 -7.97 -6.25
C THR A 11 -3.54 -8.52 -6.63
N GLY A 12 -3.05 -9.54 -5.92
CA GLY A 12 -1.79 -10.20 -6.26
C GLY A 12 -0.52 -9.49 -5.78
N LYS A 13 -0.64 -8.53 -4.84
CA LYS A 13 0.50 -7.76 -4.33
C LYS A 13 1.63 -8.61 -3.79
N THR A 14 1.32 -9.56 -2.92
CA THR A 14 2.32 -10.40 -2.27
C THR A 14 3.06 -11.26 -3.29
N THR A 15 2.36 -11.81 -4.26
CA THR A 15 2.96 -12.56 -5.37
C THR A 15 3.91 -11.67 -6.16
N LEU A 16 3.47 -10.47 -6.52
CA LEU A 16 4.32 -9.51 -7.25
C LEU A 16 5.55 -9.11 -6.43
N ALA A 17 5.37 -8.82 -5.14
CA ALA A 17 6.47 -8.45 -4.26
C ALA A 17 7.53 -9.54 -4.18
N ASN A 18 7.10 -10.79 -4.00
CA ASN A 18 8.01 -11.93 -3.91
C ASN A 18 8.71 -12.20 -5.25
N ASP A 19 8.00 -12.09 -6.36
CA ASP A 19 8.59 -12.28 -7.69
C ASP A 19 9.64 -11.22 -8.00
N LEU A 20 9.37 -9.97 -7.66
CA LEU A 20 10.33 -8.88 -7.80
C LEU A 20 11.57 -9.11 -6.92
N ALA A 21 11.38 -9.53 -5.69
CA ALA A 21 12.50 -9.80 -4.77
C ALA A 21 13.41 -10.92 -5.28
N LYS A 22 12.85 -11.92 -5.95
CA LYS A 22 13.63 -13.00 -6.58
C LYS A 22 14.40 -12.51 -7.81
N SER A 23 13.86 -11.54 -8.54
CA SER A 23 14.47 -11.03 -9.77
C SER A 23 15.48 -9.92 -9.51
N LEU A 24 15.39 -9.21 -8.40
CA LEU A 24 16.24 -8.08 -8.05
C LEU A 24 17.23 -8.47 -6.96
N THR A 25 18.51 -8.41 -7.28
CA THR A 25 19.57 -8.82 -6.37
C THR A 25 19.63 -7.92 -5.13
N GLY A 26 19.58 -8.55 -3.95
CA GLY A 26 19.76 -7.88 -2.67
C GLY A 26 18.51 -7.17 -2.14
N TYR A 27 17.36 -7.34 -2.79
CA TYR A 27 16.10 -6.78 -2.31
C TYR A 27 15.46 -7.68 -1.25
N LYS A 28 14.89 -7.05 -0.24
CA LYS A 28 14.07 -7.73 0.77
C LYS A 28 12.65 -7.19 0.72
N VAL A 29 11.70 -8.01 1.15
CA VAL A 29 10.28 -7.62 1.24
C VAL A 29 9.95 -7.30 2.69
N ILE A 30 9.33 -6.14 2.91
CA ILE A 30 8.76 -5.76 4.20
C ILE A 30 7.23 -5.80 4.04
N HIS A 31 6.60 -6.70 4.80
CA HIS A 31 5.15 -6.79 4.87
C HIS A 31 4.65 -5.86 5.98
N ARG A 32 3.72 -4.98 5.66
CA ARG A 32 3.09 -4.09 6.65
C ARG A 32 1.63 -4.49 6.82
N THR A 33 1.25 -4.71 8.07
CA THR A 33 -0.16 -4.88 8.40
C THR A 33 -0.82 -3.51 8.49
N HIS A 34 -2.08 -3.44 8.12
CA HIS A 34 -2.80 -2.18 7.95
C HIS A 34 -3.89 -1.96 8.99
N LEU A 35 -4.03 -2.84 10.01
CA LEU A 35 -5.18 -2.75 10.88
C LEU A 35 -4.90 -2.62 12.36
N THR A 36 -4.46 -3.64 13.05
CA THR A 36 -4.62 -3.70 14.49
C THR A 36 -3.46 -3.16 15.30
N ASP A 37 -2.26 -3.19 14.75
CA ASP A 37 -1.04 -2.84 15.48
C ASP A 37 -0.46 -1.49 15.06
N THR A 38 -1.22 -0.73 14.27
CA THR A 38 -0.78 0.57 13.79
C THR A 38 -0.95 1.60 14.90
N PRO A 39 0.13 2.24 15.38
CA PRO A 39 0.02 3.32 16.33
C PRO A 39 -0.82 4.45 15.73
N LYS A 40 -1.75 5.01 16.50
CA LYS A 40 -2.60 6.12 16.04
C LYS A 40 -1.81 7.40 15.79
N SER A 41 -0.59 7.49 16.28
CA SER A 41 0.29 8.63 16.09
C SER A 41 1.70 8.15 15.72
N GLY A 42 2.45 8.99 15.00
CA GLY A 42 3.82 8.69 14.62
C GLY A 42 4.00 7.77 13.43
N LEU A 43 2.92 7.40 12.74
CA LEU A 43 2.98 6.49 11.59
C LEU A 43 3.82 7.08 10.44
N VAL A 44 3.70 8.38 10.20
CA VAL A 44 4.52 9.08 9.20
C VAL A 44 6.01 8.91 9.50
N ASN A 45 6.40 9.09 10.76
CA ASN A 45 7.79 8.95 11.17
C ASN A 45 8.28 7.51 11.05
N ILE A 46 7.43 6.52 11.31
CA ILE A 46 7.76 5.11 11.12
C ILE A 46 8.11 4.83 9.66
N TYR A 47 7.28 5.27 8.73
CA TYR A 47 7.55 5.07 7.30
C TYR A 47 8.77 5.85 6.83
N ARG A 48 8.93 7.07 7.32
CA ARG A 48 10.12 7.88 7.01
C ARG A 48 11.40 7.18 7.45
N ASP A 49 11.43 6.68 8.68
CA ASP A 49 12.57 5.95 9.21
C ASP A 49 12.85 4.66 8.43
N LEU A 50 11.81 3.92 8.08
CA LEU A 50 11.97 2.70 7.28
C LEU A 50 12.57 2.98 5.90
N MET A 51 12.14 4.06 5.24
CA MET A 51 12.72 4.44 3.95
C MET A 51 14.17 4.92 4.08
N LEU A 52 14.50 5.66 5.12
CA LEU A 52 15.86 6.16 5.31
C LEU A 52 16.85 5.07 5.70
N LYS A 53 16.39 4.00 6.36
CA LYS A 53 17.25 2.89 6.81
C LYS A 53 17.44 1.79 5.78
N ASN A 54 16.65 1.80 4.71
CA ASN A 54 16.66 0.71 3.72
C ASN A 54 16.91 1.27 2.33
N THR A 55 17.81 0.63 1.57
CA THR A 55 18.18 1.08 0.22
C THR A 55 17.62 0.17 -0.88
N LYS A 56 17.42 -1.11 -0.58
CA LYS A 56 16.91 -2.12 -1.53
C LYS A 56 15.76 -2.85 -0.86
N VAL A 57 14.56 -2.28 -0.94
CA VAL A 57 13.41 -2.80 -0.23
C VAL A 57 12.15 -2.70 -1.08
N ILE A 58 11.31 -3.72 -0.95
CA ILE A 58 9.97 -3.75 -1.51
C ILE A 58 9.01 -3.76 -0.32
N PHE A 59 8.16 -2.74 -0.23
CA PHE A 59 7.08 -2.71 0.76
C PHE A 59 5.84 -3.37 0.16
N ASP A 60 5.41 -4.46 0.78
CA ASP A 60 4.08 -5.03 0.53
C ASP A 60 3.13 -4.33 1.49
N ARG A 61 2.50 -3.30 1.02
CA ARG A 61 1.73 -2.27 1.72
C ARG A 61 2.60 -1.22 2.42
N ALA A 62 2.14 0.00 2.35
CA ALA A 62 2.72 1.14 3.05
C ALA A 62 1.60 2.07 3.53
N TRP A 63 1.82 3.36 3.52
CA TRP A 63 0.87 4.36 4.06
C TRP A 63 -0.47 4.42 3.33
N TYR A 64 -0.53 4.06 2.06
CA TYR A 64 -1.79 4.06 1.32
C TYR A 64 -2.78 3.05 1.88
N SER A 65 -2.31 1.93 2.41
CA SER A 65 -3.18 0.95 3.07
C SER A 65 -3.87 1.56 4.29
N GLU A 66 -3.16 2.35 5.08
CA GLU A 66 -3.78 3.09 6.18
C GLU A 66 -4.87 4.03 5.69
N MET A 67 -4.62 4.75 4.60
CA MET A 67 -5.58 5.69 4.03
C MET A 67 -6.81 5.00 3.42
N ALA A 68 -6.65 3.79 2.90
CA ALA A 68 -7.75 3.04 2.28
C ALA A 68 -8.57 2.25 3.31
N TYR A 69 -7.91 1.56 4.23
CA TYR A 69 -8.56 0.69 5.22
C TYR A 69 -9.01 1.44 6.48
N GLY A 70 -8.24 2.42 6.92
CA GLY A 70 -8.54 3.16 8.15
C GLY A 70 -9.96 3.71 8.21
N PRO A 71 -10.43 4.44 7.20
CA PRO A 71 -11.80 4.96 7.18
C PRO A 71 -12.88 3.88 7.25
N VAL A 72 -12.65 2.71 6.68
CA VAL A 72 -13.63 1.61 6.65
C VAL A 72 -13.69 0.88 8.00
N PHE A 73 -12.53 0.58 8.59
CA PHE A 73 -12.45 -0.30 9.77
C PHE A 73 -12.31 0.43 11.10
N ARG A 74 -11.85 1.68 11.09
CA ARG A 74 -11.68 2.50 12.30
C ARG A 74 -12.39 3.85 12.25
N GLY A 75 -12.99 4.20 11.11
CA GLY A 75 -13.70 5.47 10.93
C GLY A 75 -12.83 6.66 10.52
N GLU A 76 -11.49 6.50 10.50
CA GLU A 76 -10.57 7.58 10.12
C GLU A 76 -9.25 7.04 9.59
N SER A 77 -8.55 7.86 8.81
CA SER A 77 -7.17 7.62 8.43
C SER A 77 -6.22 8.34 9.39
N CYS A 78 -5.15 7.65 9.79
CA CYS A 78 -4.06 8.27 10.57
C CYS A 78 -3.04 9.02 9.70
N ILE A 79 -3.24 9.04 8.39
CA ILE A 79 -2.38 9.74 7.43
C ILE A 79 -3.24 10.66 6.58
N SER A 80 -2.90 11.94 6.54
CA SER A 80 -3.55 12.94 5.70
C SER A 80 -2.98 12.95 4.28
N ILE A 81 -3.66 13.64 3.37
CA ILE A 81 -3.15 13.83 1.99
C ILE A 81 -1.80 14.56 2.02
N GLU A 82 -1.65 15.57 2.85
CA GLU A 82 -0.39 16.33 2.98
C GLU A 82 0.74 15.46 3.50
N GLU A 83 0.46 14.60 4.46
CA GLU A 83 1.42 13.65 4.99
C GLU A 83 1.79 12.60 3.94
N MET A 84 0.82 12.10 3.16
CA MET A 84 1.05 11.22 2.02
C MET A 84 2.02 11.87 1.03
N GLN A 85 1.76 13.12 0.63
CA GLN A 85 2.61 13.83 -0.31
C GLN A 85 4.03 14.05 0.23
N SER A 86 4.17 14.32 1.52
CA SER A 86 5.48 14.45 2.17
C SER A 86 6.28 13.13 2.12
N LEU A 87 5.61 12.00 2.36
CA LEU A 87 6.24 10.68 2.24
C LEU A 87 6.60 10.36 0.78
N GLU A 88 5.75 10.74 -0.15
CA GLU A 88 6.01 10.57 -1.58
C GLU A 88 7.21 11.40 -2.06
N GLU A 89 7.37 12.61 -1.56
CA GLU A 89 8.54 13.44 -1.89
C GLU A 89 9.83 12.76 -1.43
N LEU A 90 9.84 12.20 -0.24
CA LEU A 90 11.00 11.45 0.25
C LEU A 90 11.24 10.20 -0.61
N LEU A 91 10.20 9.44 -0.91
CA LEU A 91 10.30 8.26 -1.78
C LEU A 91 10.91 8.62 -3.14
N HIS A 92 10.42 9.68 -3.74
CA HIS A 92 10.93 10.16 -5.03
C HIS A 92 12.39 10.59 -4.95
N THR A 93 12.76 11.32 -3.89
CA THR A 93 14.15 11.73 -3.65
C THR A 93 15.09 10.53 -3.51
N LEU A 94 14.60 9.45 -2.91
CA LEU A 94 15.37 8.21 -2.75
C LEU A 94 15.33 7.30 -4.00
N GLY A 95 14.75 7.77 -5.10
CA GLY A 95 14.68 7.02 -6.36
C GLY A 95 13.61 5.94 -6.39
N GLY A 96 12.66 5.97 -5.45
CA GLY A 96 11.61 4.96 -5.37
C GLY A 96 10.35 5.31 -6.16
N PHE A 97 9.46 4.35 -6.25
CA PHE A 97 8.17 4.52 -6.93
C PHE A 97 7.12 3.58 -6.33
N VAL A 98 5.87 3.79 -6.74
CA VAL A 98 4.71 3.03 -6.25
C VAL A 98 4.12 2.22 -7.40
N VAL A 99 3.74 0.98 -7.10
CA VAL A 99 2.95 0.13 -8.01
C VAL A 99 1.57 -0.07 -7.39
N TYR A 100 0.55 0.43 -8.05
CA TYR A 100 -0.84 0.24 -7.65
C TYR A 100 -1.41 -0.96 -8.41
N CYS A 101 -1.71 -2.02 -7.66
CA CYS A 101 -2.26 -3.26 -8.20
C CYS A 101 -3.79 -3.25 -8.14
N HIS A 102 -4.44 -3.62 -9.24
CA HIS A 102 -5.88 -3.77 -9.31
C HIS A 102 -6.24 -4.99 -10.16
N SER A 103 -7.43 -5.56 -9.94
CA SER A 103 -7.92 -6.71 -10.69
C SER A 103 -9.44 -6.76 -10.61
N GLU A 104 -10.10 -7.12 -11.70
CA GLU A 104 -11.55 -7.29 -11.73
C GLU A 104 -12.04 -8.43 -10.83
N ASN A 105 -11.20 -9.46 -10.63
CA ASN A 105 -11.53 -10.63 -9.83
C ASN A 105 -10.93 -10.57 -8.41
N ALA A 106 -10.52 -9.41 -7.96
CA ALA A 106 -9.81 -9.27 -6.70
C ALA A 106 -10.65 -9.73 -5.50
N TYR A 107 -11.94 -9.39 -5.47
CA TYR A 107 -12.82 -9.77 -4.36
C TYR A 107 -12.94 -11.30 -4.24
N GLU A 108 -13.21 -11.98 -5.35
CA GLU A 108 -13.34 -13.43 -5.36
C GLU A 108 -12.05 -14.13 -4.91
N ARG A 109 -10.90 -13.63 -5.35
CA ARG A 109 -9.60 -14.15 -4.92
C ARG A 109 -9.35 -13.95 -3.43
N ALA A 110 -9.74 -12.80 -2.90
CA ALA A 110 -9.61 -12.52 -1.46
C ALA A 110 -10.46 -13.49 -0.64
N CYS A 111 -11.69 -13.76 -1.08
CA CYS A 111 -12.58 -14.73 -0.43
C CYS A 111 -12.00 -16.14 -0.47
N GLU A 112 -11.48 -16.58 -1.62
CA GLU A 112 -10.87 -17.89 -1.79
C GLU A 112 -9.64 -18.11 -0.90
N ARG A 113 -8.87 -17.05 -0.64
CA ARG A 113 -7.68 -17.10 0.22
C ARG A 113 -7.99 -16.98 1.69
N GLY A 114 -9.25 -16.70 2.07
CA GLY A 114 -9.63 -16.49 3.46
C GLY A 114 -8.99 -15.27 4.09
N GLU A 115 -8.87 -14.17 3.34
CA GLU A 115 -8.27 -12.93 3.84
C GLU A 115 -9.09 -12.35 4.99
N ASP A 116 -8.47 -12.16 6.15
CA ASP A 116 -9.17 -11.84 7.40
C ASP A 116 -9.79 -10.44 7.43
N TYR A 117 -9.31 -9.54 6.61
CA TYR A 117 -9.73 -8.13 6.63
C TYR A 117 -10.93 -7.85 5.73
N VAL A 118 -11.25 -8.77 4.82
CA VAL A 118 -12.39 -8.64 3.93
C VAL A 118 -13.53 -9.50 4.47
N GLN A 119 -14.35 -8.93 5.35
CA GLN A 119 -15.45 -9.66 5.98
C GLN A 119 -16.69 -9.73 5.09
N ASN A 120 -16.88 -8.76 4.20
CA ASN A 120 -18.00 -8.74 3.27
C ASN A 120 -17.68 -7.86 2.05
N TYR A 121 -18.53 -7.99 1.03
CA TYR A 121 -18.38 -7.24 -0.23
C TYR A 121 -18.46 -5.74 -0.04
N ASP A 122 -19.33 -5.26 0.85
CA ASP A 122 -19.49 -3.83 1.10
C ASP A 122 -18.20 -3.21 1.63
N GLN A 123 -17.57 -3.84 2.60
CA GLN A 123 -16.29 -3.38 3.15
C GLN A 123 -15.19 -3.41 2.09
N TRP A 124 -15.11 -4.49 1.32
CA TRP A 124 -14.13 -4.61 0.24
C TRP A 124 -14.32 -3.50 -0.80
N MET A 125 -15.56 -3.25 -1.18
CA MET A 125 -15.89 -2.22 -2.16
C MET A 125 -15.55 -0.81 -1.66
N ARG A 126 -15.80 -0.53 -0.38
CA ARG A 126 -15.46 0.76 0.24
C ARG A 126 -13.94 0.98 0.27
N VAL A 127 -13.17 -0.04 0.59
CA VAL A 127 -11.70 0.01 0.49
C VAL A 127 -11.27 0.27 -0.95
N ASN A 128 -11.90 -0.41 -1.91
CA ASN A 128 -11.60 -0.22 -3.33
C ASN A 128 -11.88 1.20 -3.80
N MET A 129 -13.00 1.79 -3.37
CA MET A 129 -13.34 3.18 -3.67
C MET A 129 -12.29 4.13 -3.08
N ASN A 130 -11.82 3.88 -1.86
CA ASN A 130 -10.79 4.69 -1.24
C ASN A 130 -9.46 4.62 -2.01
N TYR A 131 -9.05 3.44 -2.46
CA TYR A 131 -7.86 3.31 -3.30
C TYR A 131 -8.00 4.09 -4.62
N ASN A 132 -9.16 3.99 -5.26
CA ASN A 132 -9.43 4.73 -6.49
C ASN A 132 -9.36 6.25 -6.26
N GLU A 133 -9.95 6.73 -5.16
CA GLU A 133 -9.88 8.13 -4.79
C GLU A 133 -8.44 8.59 -4.57
N ILE A 134 -7.67 7.81 -3.82
CA ILE A 134 -6.26 8.12 -3.53
C ILE A 134 -5.44 8.19 -4.82
N PHE A 135 -5.53 7.18 -5.69
CA PHE A 135 -4.63 7.07 -6.83
C PHE A 135 -5.11 7.84 -8.07
N LYS A 136 -6.39 8.14 -8.20
CA LYS A 136 -6.94 8.80 -9.39
C LYS A 136 -7.36 10.25 -9.17
N ASN A 137 -7.72 10.62 -7.94
CA ASN A 137 -8.32 11.94 -7.66
C ASN A 137 -7.49 12.80 -6.72
N THR A 138 -6.26 12.42 -6.40
CA THR A 138 -5.33 13.23 -5.62
C THR A 138 -4.06 13.52 -6.42
N GLU A 139 -3.40 14.62 -6.09
CA GLU A 139 -2.10 14.95 -6.66
C GLU A 139 -1.01 14.11 -5.97
N HIS A 140 -0.14 13.48 -6.76
CA HIS A 140 0.97 12.68 -6.26
C HIS A 140 2.32 13.37 -6.50
N LYS A 141 3.25 13.17 -5.57
CA LYS A 141 4.63 13.67 -5.63
C LYS A 141 5.63 12.55 -5.96
N ALA A 142 5.15 11.34 -6.20
CA ALA A 142 5.96 10.19 -6.61
C ALA A 142 5.41 9.62 -7.92
N VAL A 143 6.21 8.79 -8.57
CA VAL A 143 5.77 8.04 -9.75
C VAL A 143 4.85 6.91 -9.31
N ILE A 144 3.66 6.86 -9.88
CA ILE A 144 2.68 5.80 -9.65
C ILE A 144 2.54 4.99 -10.93
N LEU A 145 2.86 3.71 -10.85
CA LEU A 145 2.65 2.76 -11.94
C LEU A 145 1.42 1.91 -11.64
N GLU A 146 0.58 1.69 -12.63
CA GLU A 146 -0.57 0.79 -12.49
C GLU A 146 -0.21 -0.60 -12.99
N TYR A 147 -0.63 -1.62 -12.23
CA TYR A 147 -0.49 -3.02 -12.58
C TYR A 147 -1.86 -3.69 -12.44
N GLY A 148 -2.43 -4.04 -13.60
CA GLY A 148 -3.75 -4.67 -13.68
C GLY A 148 -3.68 -6.04 -14.35
N PHE A 149 -4.56 -6.96 -13.89
CA PHE A 149 -4.68 -8.29 -14.49
C PHE A 149 -6.04 -8.94 -14.23
#